data_2b02f9e867076945e09b674c42216c09
#
_entry.id   2b02f9e867076945e09b674c42216c09
#
_cell.length_a   1.000
_cell.length_b   1.000
_cell.length_c   1.000
_cell.angle_alpha   90.00
_cell.angle_beta   90.00
_cell.angle_gamma   90.00
#
_symmetry.space_group_name_H-M   'P 1'
#
loop_
_entity.id
_entity.type
_entity.pdbx_description
1 polymer ?
#
loop_
_entity_poly.entity_id
_entity_poly.type
_entity_poly.pdbx_seq_one_letter_code
_entity_poly.pdbx_strand_id
1 'polypeptide(L)'
;MDKILKPHEKIGENFRKFYAKFGEDAFVNLKDFFEQEKESFYKEKIAQFRQNHILRDDAVIKARQSWVSVIGRSLEVVIEILVDNFCIKNNLKITNDKILRKTNLKNELDEVKRKILVDFGSVSLLPDGDIIIYKVIPEVKILAILSVKNSFRERYTETPYWKLKLSNQRITKHIKVFMVTPDNDDEISFKGNKKSRVVMEYELDGVYLARDKFDKSKKIKGINDLINDLKALL
;
A
#
# COMPACT_ATOMS: atom_id res chain seq x y z
N MET A 1 2.42 -22.61 -21.94
CA MET A 1 1.13 -21.96 -21.63
C MET A 1 1.45 -20.65 -20.92
N ASP A 2 1.22 -19.55 -21.56
CA ASP A 2 1.43 -18.25 -20.91
C ASP A 2 0.45 -18.09 -19.77
N LYS A 3 0.98 -17.74 -18.60
CA LYS A 3 0.16 -17.51 -17.38
C LYS A 3 -0.77 -16.35 -17.64
N ILE A 4 -2.08 -16.60 -17.64
CA ILE A 4 -3.07 -15.50 -17.73
C ILE A 4 -2.94 -14.63 -16.48
N LEU A 5 -2.44 -13.42 -16.65
CA LEU A 5 -2.29 -12.46 -15.57
C LEU A 5 -3.64 -11.99 -15.03
N LYS A 6 -3.72 -11.86 -13.71
CA LYS A 6 -4.86 -11.19 -13.07
C LYS A 6 -4.84 -9.69 -13.42
N PRO A 7 -6.00 -9.00 -13.39
CA PRO A 7 -6.07 -7.59 -13.77
C PRO A 7 -5.06 -6.68 -13.03
N HIS A 8 -4.88 -6.85 -11.73
CA HIS A 8 -3.91 -6.08 -10.96
C HIS A 8 -2.46 -6.42 -11.27
N GLU A 9 -2.15 -7.67 -11.67
CA GLU A 9 -0.83 -8.08 -12.14
C GLU A 9 -0.51 -7.41 -13.48
N LYS A 10 -1.50 -7.36 -14.41
CA LYS A 10 -1.40 -6.65 -15.70
C LYS A 10 -1.13 -5.15 -15.50
N ILE A 11 -1.86 -4.52 -14.59
CA ILE A 11 -1.65 -3.10 -14.24
C ILE A 11 -0.26 -2.89 -13.65
N GLY A 12 0.23 -3.80 -12.81
CA GLY A 12 1.59 -3.77 -12.28
C GLY A 12 2.65 -3.83 -13.37
N GLU A 13 2.49 -4.71 -14.38
CA GLU A 13 3.41 -4.76 -15.53
C GLU A 13 3.37 -3.48 -16.38
N ASN A 14 2.17 -2.93 -16.61
CA ASN A 14 2.02 -1.65 -17.31
C ASN A 14 2.70 -0.53 -16.53
N PHE A 15 2.58 -0.55 -15.21
CA PHE A 15 3.26 0.43 -14.36
C PHE A 15 4.79 0.28 -14.40
N ARG A 16 5.33 -0.93 -14.46
CA ARG A 16 6.79 -1.12 -14.64
C ARG A 16 7.30 -0.46 -15.94
N LYS A 17 6.54 -0.58 -17.03
CA LYS A 17 6.86 0.08 -18.31
C LYS A 17 6.75 1.60 -18.20
N PHE A 18 5.72 2.08 -17.52
CA PHE A 18 5.51 3.50 -17.24
C PHE A 18 6.64 4.06 -16.37
N TYR A 19 7.00 3.36 -15.31
CA TYR A 19 8.12 3.73 -14.43
C TYR A 19 9.48 3.70 -15.17
N ALA A 20 9.69 2.73 -16.03
CA ALA A 20 10.92 2.69 -16.86
C ALA A 20 11.05 3.92 -17.79
N LYS A 21 9.92 4.49 -18.23
CA LYS A 21 9.89 5.68 -19.10
C LYS A 21 10.06 7.00 -18.32
N PHE A 22 9.43 7.12 -17.15
CA PHE A 22 9.30 8.38 -16.40
C PHE A 22 10.17 8.42 -15.13
N GLY A 23 10.75 7.30 -14.70
CA GLY A 23 11.50 7.24 -13.44
C GLY A 23 10.65 7.60 -12.24
N GLU A 24 11.19 8.40 -11.34
CA GLU A 24 10.50 8.87 -10.14
C GLU A 24 9.29 9.78 -10.46
N ASP A 25 9.29 10.46 -11.61
CA ASP A 25 8.15 11.28 -12.06
C ASP A 25 6.90 10.44 -12.37
N ALA A 26 7.03 9.13 -12.51
CA ALA A 26 5.89 8.22 -12.64
C ALA A 26 4.90 8.34 -11.47
N PHE A 27 5.37 8.72 -10.27
CA PHE A 27 4.53 8.87 -9.09
C PHE A 27 3.78 10.20 -9.05
N VAL A 28 4.32 11.25 -9.64
CA VAL A 28 3.60 12.53 -9.85
C VAL A 28 2.42 12.29 -10.79
N ASN A 29 2.62 11.45 -11.81
CA ASN A 29 1.62 11.15 -12.83
C ASN A 29 0.79 9.89 -12.51
N LEU A 30 0.78 9.43 -11.24
CA LEU A 30 0.09 8.20 -10.84
C LEU A 30 -1.42 8.25 -11.08
N LYS A 31 -2.03 9.41 -10.91
CA LYS A 31 -3.44 9.62 -11.17
C LYS A 31 -3.77 9.40 -12.65
N ASP A 32 -3.00 10.01 -13.54
CA ASP A 32 -3.22 9.89 -14.99
C ASP A 32 -2.98 8.46 -15.46
N PHE A 33 -1.98 7.78 -14.90
CA PHE A 33 -1.76 6.36 -15.14
C PHE A 33 -3.00 5.52 -14.76
N PHE A 34 -3.54 5.70 -13.56
CA PHE A 34 -4.72 4.94 -13.13
C PHE A 34 -5.99 5.29 -13.90
N GLU A 35 -6.17 6.52 -14.37
CA GLU A 35 -7.33 6.88 -15.23
C GLU A 35 -7.21 6.17 -16.59
N GLN A 36 -6.03 6.10 -17.20
CA GLN A 36 -5.82 5.36 -18.46
C GLN A 36 -6.07 3.85 -18.28
N GLU A 37 -5.56 3.24 -17.20
CA GLU A 37 -5.80 1.83 -16.90
C GLU A 37 -7.29 1.54 -16.65
N LYS A 38 -8.01 2.45 -16.00
CA LYS A 38 -9.43 2.36 -15.76
C LYS A 38 -10.24 2.37 -17.05
N GLU A 39 -9.93 3.29 -17.98
CA GLU A 39 -10.60 3.34 -19.27
C GLU A 39 -10.39 2.05 -20.07
N SER A 40 -9.16 1.56 -20.11
CA SER A 40 -8.82 0.29 -20.77
C SER A 40 -9.57 -0.88 -20.14
N PHE A 41 -9.55 -0.99 -18.82
CA PHE A 41 -10.27 -2.01 -18.07
C PHE A 41 -11.76 -1.99 -18.32
N TYR A 42 -12.37 -0.80 -18.35
CA TYR A 42 -13.80 -0.67 -18.60
C TYR A 42 -14.19 -1.12 -20.00
N LYS A 43 -13.42 -0.75 -21.02
CA LYS A 43 -13.65 -1.20 -22.41
C LYS A 43 -13.63 -2.73 -22.50
N GLU A 44 -12.59 -3.35 -21.93
CA GLU A 44 -12.44 -4.83 -21.93
C GLU A 44 -13.59 -5.51 -21.17
N LYS A 45 -13.91 -5.03 -19.95
CA LYS A 45 -14.94 -5.66 -19.09
C LYS A 45 -16.35 -5.50 -19.62
N ILE A 46 -16.71 -4.33 -20.14
CA ILE A 46 -18.03 -4.11 -20.75
C ILE A 46 -18.18 -5.01 -21.96
N ALA A 47 -17.17 -5.13 -22.83
CA ALA A 47 -17.20 -6.01 -23.97
C ALA A 47 -17.41 -7.48 -23.54
N GLN A 48 -16.66 -7.95 -22.53
CA GLN A 48 -16.80 -9.30 -21.98
C GLN A 48 -18.19 -9.57 -21.42
N PHE A 49 -18.78 -8.63 -20.66
CA PHE A 49 -20.12 -8.78 -20.09
C PHE A 49 -21.19 -8.80 -21.18
N ARG A 50 -21.04 -8.00 -22.24
CA ARG A 50 -21.95 -8.01 -23.39
C ARG A 50 -21.89 -9.31 -24.20
N GLN A 51 -20.72 -9.90 -24.36
CA GLN A 51 -20.56 -11.24 -24.96
C GLN A 51 -21.33 -12.30 -24.17
N ASN A 52 -21.50 -12.12 -22.87
CA ASN A 52 -22.29 -12.98 -21.99
C ASN A 52 -23.77 -12.54 -21.90
N HIS A 53 -24.28 -11.82 -22.89
CA HIS A 53 -25.69 -11.38 -23.00
C HIS A 53 -26.17 -10.43 -21.88
N ILE A 54 -25.27 -9.77 -21.15
CA ILE A 54 -25.62 -8.77 -20.13
C ILE A 54 -25.99 -7.45 -20.84
N LEU A 55 -27.08 -6.81 -20.41
CA LEU A 55 -27.50 -5.50 -20.92
C LEU A 55 -26.41 -4.45 -20.69
N ARG A 56 -26.36 -3.43 -21.56
CA ARG A 56 -25.28 -2.43 -21.56
C ARG A 56 -25.15 -1.72 -20.21
N ASP A 57 -26.26 -1.30 -19.62
CA ASP A 57 -26.25 -0.53 -18.36
C ASP A 57 -25.79 -1.40 -17.20
N ASP A 58 -26.26 -2.65 -17.12
CA ASP A 58 -25.79 -3.61 -16.13
C ASP A 58 -24.31 -3.96 -16.31
N ALA A 59 -23.85 -4.06 -17.55
CA ALA A 59 -22.43 -4.31 -17.85
C ALA A 59 -21.55 -3.16 -17.35
N VAL A 60 -21.99 -1.91 -17.49
CA VAL A 60 -21.30 -0.72 -16.97
C VAL A 60 -21.24 -0.74 -15.43
N ILE A 61 -22.36 -1.04 -14.78
CA ILE A 61 -22.42 -1.13 -13.30
C ILE A 61 -21.46 -2.23 -12.80
N LYS A 62 -21.51 -3.42 -13.39
CA LYS A 62 -20.64 -4.54 -13.04
C LYS A 62 -19.15 -4.23 -13.29
N ALA A 63 -18.82 -3.54 -14.37
CA ALA A 63 -17.45 -3.12 -14.63
C ALA A 63 -16.95 -2.13 -13.58
N ARG A 64 -17.77 -1.17 -13.14
CA ARG A 64 -17.44 -0.24 -12.03
C ARG A 64 -17.19 -0.97 -10.72
N GLN A 65 -18.07 -1.91 -10.35
CA GLN A 65 -17.89 -2.71 -9.14
C GLN A 65 -16.61 -3.56 -9.17
N SER A 66 -16.31 -4.16 -10.34
CA SER A 66 -15.09 -4.92 -10.54
C SER A 66 -13.84 -4.04 -10.41
N TRP A 67 -13.88 -2.80 -10.92
CA TRP A 67 -12.76 -1.87 -10.82
C TRP A 67 -12.42 -1.51 -9.37
N VAL A 68 -13.40 -1.31 -8.51
CA VAL A 68 -13.17 -1.01 -7.08
C VAL A 68 -12.27 -2.06 -6.40
N SER A 69 -12.48 -3.33 -6.73
CA SER A 69 -11.63 -4.42 -6.22
C SER A 69 -10.25 -4.46 -6.86
N VAL A 70 -10.17 -4.13 -8.15
CA VAL A 70 -8.91 -4.15 -8.92
C VAL A 70 -8.00 -3.01 -8.50
N ILE A 71 -8.53 -1.77 -8.37
CA ILE A 71 -7.73 -0.58 -8.08
C ILE A 71 -7.00 -0.67 -6.73
N GLY A 72 -7.65 -1.20 -5.68
CA GLY A 72 -7.02 -1.36 -4.37
C GLY A 72 -5.78 -2.26 -4.44
N ARG A 73 -5.91 -3.45 -5.08
CA ARG A 73 -4.78 -4.37 -5.28
C ARG A 73 -3.71 -3.83 -6.22
N SER A 74 -4.12 -3.07 -7.24
CA SER A 74 -3.18 -2.45 -8.16
C SER A 74 -2.34 -1.38 -7.49
N LEU A 75 -2.94 -0.61 -6.59
CA LEU A 75 -2.21 0.38 -5.80
C LEU A 75 -1.15 -0.29 -4.89
N GLU A 76 -1.51 -1.40 -4.22
CA GLU A 76 -0.54 -2.20 -3.45
C GLU A 76 0.66 -2.59 -4.33
N VAL A 77 0.41 -3.15 -5.52
CA VAL A 77 1.47 -3.57 -6.45
C VAL A 77 2.31 -2.39 -6.94
N VAL A 78 1.70 -1.27 -7.26
CA VAL A 78 2.40 -0.07 -7.72
C VAL A 78 3.32 0.50 -6.63
N ILE A 79 2.84 0.59 -5.41
CA ILE A 79 3.66 1.05 -4.28
C ILE A 79 4.76 0.04 -3.95
N GLU A 80 4.48 -1.26 -4.06
CA GLU A 80 5.49 -2.32 -3.89
C GLU A 80 6.63 -2.15 -4.90
N ILE A 81 6.34 -1.86 -6.18
CA ILE A 81 7.37 -1.61 -7.21
C ILE A 81 8.27 -0.42 -6.84
N LEU A 82 7.70 0.67 -6.35
CA LEU A 82 8.46 1.84 -5.90
C LEU A 82 9.40 1.47 -4.76
N VAL A 83 8.85 0.84 -3.74
CA VAL A 83 9.57 0.49 -2.52
C VAL A 83 10.63 -0.57 -2.77
N ASP A 84 10.34 -1.57 -3.63
CA ASP A 84 11.27 -2.63 -3.99
C ASP A 84 12.52 -2.07 -4.68
N ASN A 85 12.34 -1.16 -5.64
CA ASN A 85 13.46 -0.48 -6.29
C ASN A 85 14.37 0.27 -5.30
N PHE A 86 13.79 0.93 -4.31
CA PHE A 86 14.54 1.58 -3.24
C PHE A 86 15.26 0.55 -2.35
N CYS A 87 14.57 -0.51 -1.97
CA CYS A 87 15.09 -1.55 -1.08
C CYS A 87 16.29 -2.28 -1.71
N ILE A 88 16.20 -2.66 -2.99
CA ILE A 88 17.30 -3.31 -3.73
C ILE A 88 18.57 -2.43 -3.71
N LYS A 89 18.43 -1.13 -3.99
CA LYS A 89 19.56 -0.19 -3.99
C LYS A 89 20.22 -0.01 -2.62
N ASN A 90 19.53 -0.32 -1.54
CA ASN A 90 19.98 -0.09 -0.16
C ASN A 90 20.17 -1.39 0.64
N ASN A 91 20.26 -2.56 -0.04
CA ASN A 91 20.40 -3.87 0.59
C ASN A 91 19.31 -4.18 1.63
N LEU A 92 18.11 -3.70 1.37
CA LEU A 92 16.91 -4.00 2.13
C LEU A 92 16.08 -5.05 1.41
N LYS A 93 15.15 -5.65 2.13
CA LYS A 93 14.18 -6.61 1.62
C LYS A 93 12.78 -6.19 2.00
N ILE A 94 11.81 -6.68 1.23
CA ILE A 94 10.39 -6.50 1.48
C ILE A 94 9.68 -7.84 1.65
N THR A 95 8.64 -7.84 2.44
CA THR A 95 7.64 -8.91 2.57
C THR A 95 6.28 -8.28 2.90
N ASN A 96 5.27 -9.07 3.18
CA ASN A 96 3.95 -8.61 3.60
C ASN A 96 3.31 -9.58 4.61
N ASP A 97 2.21 -9.15 5.23
CA ASP A 97 1.50 -9.97 6.21
C ASP A 97 0.96 -11.27 5.60
N LYS A 98 0.50 -11.26 4.35
CA LYS A 98 -0.02 -12.45 3.64
C LYS A 98 1.03 -13.55 3.52
N ILE A 99 2.30 -13.16 3.28
CA ILE A 99 3.42 -14.09 3.25
C ILE A 99 3.74 -14.58 4.66
N LEU A 100 3.83 -13.68 5.64
CA LEU A 100 4.18 -14.03 7.01
C LEU A 100 3.10 -14.87 7.73
N ARG A 101 1.86 -14.87 7.26
CA ARG A 101 0.79 -15.77 7.78
C ARG A 101 0.95 -17.23 7.37
N LYS A 102 1.81 -17.55 6.40
CA LYS A 102 2.06 -18.94 6.00
C LYS A 102 2.71 -19.74 7.12
N THR A 103 2.42 -21.06 7.14
CA THR A 103 2.92 -21.96 8.19
C THR A 103 4.38 -22.38 8.02
N ASN A 104 4.84 -22.56 6.76
CA ASN A 104 6.18 -23.07 6.48
C ASN A 104 7.08 -21.94 5.96
N LEU A 105 7.45 -21.02 6.85
CA LEU A 105 8.39 -19.94 6.52
C LEU A 105 9.84 -20.45 6.59
N LYS A 106 10.69 -19.95 5.69
CA LYS A 106 12.15 -20.14 5.77
C LYS A 106 12.71 -19.28 6.90
N ASN A 107 13.86 -19.66 7.43
CA ASN A 107 14.50 -19.09 8.61
C ASN A 107 14.45 -17.55 8.69
N GLU A 108 14.79 -16.87 7.60
CA GLU A 108 14.77 -15.40 7.54
C GLU A 108 13.36 -14.81 7.76
N LEU A 109 12.36 -15.31 7.01
CA LEU A 109 10.98 -14.82 7.13
C LEU A 109 10.33 -15.23 8.45
N ASP A 110 10.71 -16.36 9.01
CA ASP A 110 10.26 -16.77 10.33
C ASP A 110 10.84 -15.84 11.43
N GLU A 111 12.09 -15.40 11.29
CA GLU A 111 12.68 -14.42 12.18
C GLU A 111 11.98 -13.04 12.04
N VAL A 112 11.73 -12.58 10.81
CA VAL A 112 10.94 -11.36 10.56
C VAL A 112 9.57 -11.47 11.22
N LYS A 113 8.86 -12.59 11.06
CA LYS A 113 7.57 -12.82 11.71
C LYS A 113 7.67 -12.70 13.22
N ARG A 114 8.63 -13.38 13.86
CA ARG A 114 8.80 -13.31 15.32
C ARG A 114 9.11 -11.92 15.84
N LYS A 115 9.88 -11.13 15.07
CA LYS A 115 10.27 -9.76 15.46
C LYS A 115 9.18 -8.71 15.23
N ILE A 116 8.08 -9.05 14.57
CA ILE A 116 6.97 -8.11 14.31
C ILE A 116 5.70 -8.47 15.09
N LEU A 117 5.62 -9.67 15.66
CA LEU A 117 4.45 -10.09 16.45
C LEU A 117 4.17 -9.14 17.60
N VAL A 118 2.89 -8.84 17.78
CA VAL A 118 2.38 -8.03 18.89
C VAL A 118 1.76 -8.94 19.93
N ASP A 119 2.18 -8.75 21.17
CA ASP A 119 1.79 -9.56 22.32
C ASP A 119 0.46 -9.11 22.92
N PHE A 120 -0.43 -10.06 23.14
CA PHE A 120 -1.73 -9.86 23.79
C PHE A 120 -1.88 -10.80 25.00
N GLY A 121 -0.80 -10.97 25.76
CA GLY A 121 -0.76 -11.85 26.91
C GLY A 121 -0.56 -13.30 26.51
N SER A 122 -1.63 -14.09 26.43
CA SER A 122 -1.55 -15.52 26.06
C SER A 122 -1.36 -15.81 24.58
N VAL A 123 -1.53 -14.80 23.72
CA VAL A 123 -1.41 -14.92 22.25
C VAL A 123 -0.63 -13.76 21.67
N SER A 124 0.06 -14.02 20.57
CA SER A 124 0.72 -12.98 19.78
C SER A 124 0.10 -12.91 18.40
N LEU A 125 -0.19 -11.70 17.95
CA LEU A 125 -0.85 -11.46 16.66
C LEU A 125 0.10 -10.75 15.69
N LEU A 126 0.00 -11.13 14.43
CA LEU A 126 0.71 -10.46 13.35
C LEU A 126 -0.06 -9.19 12.96
N PRO A 127 0.57 -8.00 12.99
CA PRO A 127 -0.07 -6.78 12.51
C PRO A 127 -0.32 -6.85 11.01
N ASP A 128 -1.35 -6.14 10.55
CA ASP A 128 -1.57 -5.97 9.13
C ASP A 128 -0.51 -5.05 8.53
N GLY A 129 0.05 -5.48 7.41
CA GLY A 129 1.11 -4.73 6.71
C GLY A 129 1.17 -5.14 5.25
N ASP A 130 0.77 -4.22 4.37
CA ASP A 130 0.77 -4.47 2.92
C ASP A 130 2.20 -4.57 2.39
N ILE A 131 3.14 -3.79 2.95
CA ILE A 131 4.58 -3.87 2.67
C ILE A 131 5.34 -3.74 3.99
N ILE A 132 6.23 -4.69 4.27
CA ILE A 132 7.09 -4.71 5.45
C ILE A 132 8.54 -4.63 4.98
N ILE A 133 9.24 -3.57 5.36
CA ILE A 133 10.62 -3.30 4.97
C ILE A 133 11.55 -3.74 6.10
N TYR A 134 12.54 -4.55 5.79
CA TYR A 134 13.50 -5.05 6.76
C TYR A 134 14.91 -5.20 6.17
N LYS A 135 15.91 -5.23 7.05
CA LYS A 135 17.28 -5.60 6.74
C LYS A 135 17.64 -6.93 7.41
N VAL A 136 18.66 -7.61 6.89
CA VAL A 136 19.10 -8.93 7.38
C VAL A 136 20.43 -8.83 8.10
N ILE A 137 21.31 -7.92 7.70
CA ILE A 137 22.68 -7.80 8.21
C ILE A 137 22.80 -6.52 9.03
N PRO A 138 23.43 -6.56 10.22
CA PRO A 138 24.06 -7.72 10.91
C PRO A 138 23.06 -8.68 11.52
N GLU A 139 21.83 -8.27 11.72
CA GLU A 139 20.68 -9.06 12.21
C GLU A 139 19.39 -8.61 11.55
N VAL A 140 18.38 -9.46 11.56
CA VAL A 140 17.04 -9.09 11.06
C VAL A 140 16.50 -7.94 11.89
N LYS A 141 16.22 -6.81 11.23
CA LYS A 141 15.60 -5.63 11.83
C LYS A 141 14.52 -5.09 10.91
N ILE A 142 13.31 -4.97 11.42
CA ILE A 142 12.20 -4.36 10.70
C ILE A 142 12.32 -2.85 10.83
N LEU A 143 12.31 -2.15 9.70
CA LEU A 143 12.45 -0.70 9.65
C LEU A 143 11.10 -0.01 9.60
N ALA A 144 10.22 -0.49 8.69
CA ALA A 144 8.93 0.13 8.47
C ALA A 144 7.86 -0.88 8.02
N ILE A 145 6.62 -0.53 8.32
CA ILE A 145 5.41 -1.15 7.78
C ILE A 145 4.67 -0.07 6.99
N LEU A 146 4.29 -0.38 5.75
CA LEU A 146 3.43 0.46 4.95
C LEU A 146 2.05 -0.17 4.84
N SER A 147 1.03 0.60 5.16
CA SER A 147 -0.36 0.28 4.89
C SER A 147 -0.80 1.04 3.64
N VAL A 148 -1.29 0.33 2.64
CA VAL A 148 -1.73 0.91 1.36
C VAL A 148 -3.25 0.81 1.28
N LYS A 149 -3.95 1.95 1.29
CA LYS A 149 -5.41 2.00 1.30
C LYS A 149 -5.93 2.91 0.20
N ASN A 150 -6.86 2.39 -0.60
CA ASN A 150 -7.50 3.18 -1.67
C ASN A 150 -8.59 4.11 -1.13
N SER A 151 -9.26 3.71 -0.06
CA SER A 151 -10.27 4.48 0.68
C SER A 151 -10.35 4.01 2.13
N PHE A 152 -10.81 4.85 3.04
CA PHE A 152 -10.82 4.55 4.46
C PHE A 152 -12.18 4.11 4.97
N ARG A 153 -13.22 4.81 4.59
CA ARG A 153 -14.56 4.65 5.18
C ARG A 153 -14.44 4.53 6.70
N GLU A 154 -14.96 3.45 7.27
CA GLU A 154 -14.98 3.21 8.73
C GLU A 154 -13.66 2.62 9.28
N ARG A 155 -12.73 2.21 8.40
CA ARG A 155 -11.50 1.49 8.78
C ARG A 155 -10.27 2.36 8.95
N TYR A 156 -10.44 3.67 9.10
CA TYR A 156 -9.30 4.58 9.25
C TYR A 156 -8.50 4.34 10.55
N THR A 157 -9.06 3.66 11.54
CA THR A 157 -8.40 3.37 12.82
C THR A 157 -7.52 2.12 12.80
N GLU A 158 -7.62 1.27 11.79
CA GLU A 158 -6.93 -0.03 11.71
C GLU A 158 -5.40 0.14 11.75
N THR A 159 -4.83 0.99 10.89
CA THR A 159 -3.39 1.25 10.85
C THR A 159 -2.88 1.98 12.11
N PRO A 160 -3.53 3.05 12.61
CA PRO A 160 -3.22 3.66 13.90
C PRO A 160 -3.26 2.70 15.07
N TYR A 161 -4.24 1.79 15.13
CA TYR A 161 -4.31 0.77 16.16
C TYR A 161 -3.04 -0.10 16.20
N TRP A 162 -2.61 -0.61 15.04
CA TRP A 162 -1.38 -1.41 14.97
C TRP A 162 -0.15 -0.57 15.33
N LYS A 163 -0.08 0.69 14.93
CA LYS A 163 1.00 1.59 15.34
C LYS A 163 1.08 1.74 16.86
N LEU A 164 -0.03 1.98 17.53
CA LEU A 164 -0.09 2.07 18.99
C LEU A 164 0.38 0.77 19.65
N LYS A 165 -0.09 -0.39 19.17
CA LYS A 165 0.30 -1.69 19.69
C LYS A 165 1.80 -1.96 19.53
N LEU A 166 2.37 -1.66 18.36
CA LEU A 166 3.81 -1.80 18.09
C LEU A 166 4.64 -0.85 18.99
N SER A 167 4.17 0.37 19.19
CA SER A 167 4.87 1.39 19.99
C SER A 167 4.94 1.06 21.49
N ASN A 168 3.99 0.28 22.00
CA ASN A 168 3.91 -0.12 23.40
C ASN A 168 4.76 -1.32 23.76
N GLN A 169 5.50 -1.90 22.79
CA GLN A 169 6.34 -3.07 23.05
C GLN A 169 7.82 -2.79 22.79
N ARG A 170 8.68 -3.28 23.67
CA ARG A 170 10.12 -3.03 23.63
C ARG A 170 10.76 -3.45 22.30
N ILE A 171 10.34 -4.58 21.74
CA ILE A 171 10.92 -5.16 20.51
C ILE A 171 10.49 -4.38 19.27
N THR A 172 9.23 -3.93 19.22
CA THR A 172 8.62 -3.37 18.01
C THR A 172 8.51 -1.85 18.01
N LYS A 173 8.75 -1.16 19.14
CA LYS A 173 8.56 0.30 19.28
C LYS A 173 9.36 1.15 18.28
N HIS A 174 10.46 0.61 17.74
CA HIS A 174 11.29 1.31 16.77
C HIS A 174 10.71 1.26 15.35
N ILE A 175 9.75 0.36 15.09
CA ILE A 175 9.16 0.17 13.76
C ILE A 175 8.33 1.39 13.37
N LYS A 176 8.65 1.96 12.21
CA LYS A 176 7.87 3.05 11.63
C LYS A 176 6.64 2.50 10.93
N VAL A 177 5.52 3.19 11.08
CA VAL A 177 4.28 2.83 10.40
C VAL A 177 3.83 3.99 9.53
N PHE A 178 3.77 3.73 8.24
CA PHE A 178 3.40 4.69 7.22
C PHE A 178 2.10 4.28 6.53
N MET A 179 1.35 5.25 6.05
CA MET A 179 0.20 5.02 5.21
C MET A 179 0.40 5.65 3.84
N VAL A 180 -0.01 4.94 2.81
CA VAL A 180 -0.03 5.43 1.43
C VAL A 180 -1.46 5.32 0.88
N THR A 181 -1.98 6.43 0.34
CA THR A 181 -3.38 6.47 -0.13
C THR A 181 -3.59 7.57 -1.17
N PRO A 182 -4.47 7.38 -2.17
CA PRO A 182 -4.99 8.46 -2.99
C PRO A 182 -6.05 9.30 -2.25
N ASP A 183 -6.59 8.79 -1.12
CA ASP A 183 -7.63 9.43 -0.32
C ASP A 183 -8.84 9.86 -1.16
N ASN A 184 -9.45 8.92 -1.86
CA ASN A 184 -10.55 9.18 -2.81
C ASN A 184 -11.84 9.68 -2.14
N ASP A 185 -11.95 9.53 -0.83
CA ASP A 185 -13.07 9.94 0.01
C ASP A 185 -12.80 11.24 0.79
N ASP A 186 -11.68 11.92 0.50
CA ASP A 186 -11.27 13.20 1.11
C ASP A 186 -11.24 13.18 2.66
N GLU A 187 -10.91 12.04 3.23
CA GLU A 187 -10.89 11.87 4.69
C GLU A 187 -9.66 12.50 5.36
N ILE A 188 -8.54 12.64 4.60
CA ILE A 188 -7.26 13.10 5.13
C ILE A 188 -6.76 14.34 4.40
N SER A 189 -7.13 14.52 3.14
CA SER A 189 -6.50 15.49 2.22
C SER A 189 -6.59 16.93 2.69
N PHE A 190 -7.70 17.33 3.28
CA PHE A 190 -7.91 18.73 3.62
C PHE A 190 -7.93 18.96 5.14
N LYS A 191 -7.35 20.10 5.56
CA LYS A 191 -7.42 20.55 6.95
C LYS A 191 -8.87 20.74 7.37
N GLY A 192 -9.17 20.30 8.58
CA GLY A 192 -10.50 20.36 9.16
C GLY A 192 -10.55 19.47 10.40
N ASN A 193 -11.72 19.41 11.02
CA ASN A 193 -11.91 18.62 12.24
C ASN A 193 -12.30 17.15 11.96
N LYS A 194 -11.95 16.60 10.79
CA LYS A 194 -12.18 15.18 10.51
C LYS A 194 -11.34 14.31 11.43
N LYS A 195 -12.00 13.45 12.18
CA LYS A 195 -11.35 12.53 13.13
C LYS A 195 -10.28 11.67 12.45
N SER A 196 -10.55 11.18 11.24
CA SER A 196 -9.64 10.39 10.42
C SER A 196 -8.30 11.09 10.23
N ARG A 197 -8.31 12.36 9.78
CA ARG A 197 -7.09 13.16 9.59
C ARG A 197 -6.33 13.35 10.91
N VAL A 198 -7.04 13.79 11.95
CA VAL A 198 -6.44 14.06 13.26
C VAL A 198 -5.76 12.81 13.84
N VAL A 199 -6.46 11.66 13.82
CA VAL A 199 -5.93 10.40 14.35
C VAL A 199 -4.72 9.95 13.56
N MET A 200 -4.78 9.96 12.23
CA MET A 200 -3.65 9.50 11.40
C MET A 200 -2.44 10.41 11.52
N GLU A 201 -2.64 11.73 11.52
CA GLU A 201 -1.56 12.70 11.67
C GLU A 201 -0.89 12.62 13.04
N TYR A 202 -1.65 12.30 14.09
CA TYR A 202 -1.12 12.15 15.45
C TYR A 202 -0.36 10.82 15.63
N GLU A 203 -0.98 9.71 15.26
CA GLU A 203 -0.50 8.37 15.59
C GLU A 203 0.57 7.83 14.63
N LEU A 204 0.43 8.07 13.32
CA LEU A 204 1.34 7.49 12.34
C LEU A 204 2.66 8.26 12.25
N ASP A 205 3.71 7.60 11.76
CA ASP A 205 5.00 8.25 11.50
C ASP A 205 4.98 9.09 10.21
N GLY A 206 4.06 8.79 9.27
CA GLY A 206 3.81 9.56 8.06
C GLY A 206 2.62 9.03 7.27
N VAL A 207 1.98 9.92 6.52
CA VAL A 207 0.88 9.64 5.60
C VAL A 207 1.23 10.25 4.25
N TYR A 208 1.23 9.45 3.20
CA TYR A 208 1.65 9.86 1.87
C TYR A 208 0.48 9.81 0.91
N LEU A 209 0.13 10.98 0.37
CA LEU A 209 -1.01 11.14 -0.52
C LEU A 209 -0.57 11.02 -1.98
N ALA A 210 -1.17 10.07 -2.70
CA ALA A 210 -0.97 9.88 -4.14
C ALA A 210 -1.97 10.76 -4.92
N ARG A 211 -1.92 12.07 -4.69
CA ARG A 211 -2.78 13.08 -5.32
C ARG A 211 -2.12 14.47 -5.30
N ASP A 212 -2.56 15.34 -6.20
CA ASP A 212 -1.94 16.67 -6.39
C ASP A 212 -2.40 17.70 -5.36
N LYS A 213 -3.69 17.71 -5.03
CA LYS A 213 -4.29 18.76 -4.19
C LYS A 213 -4.60 18.23 -2.80
N PHE A 214 -3.88 18.74 -1.81
CA PHE A 214 -4.10 18.45 -0.40
C PHE A 214 -3.36 19.47 0.49
N ASP A 215 -3.77 19.58 1.74
CA ASP A 215 -3.11 20.42 2.73
C ASP A 215 -1.97 19.66 3.40
N LYS A 216 -0.74 20.05 3.09
CA LYS A 216 0.46 19.46 3.68
C LYS A 216 0.56 19.77 5.18
N SER A 217 1.20 18.85 5.91
CA SER A 217 1.63 19.03 7.28
C SER A 217 2.99 18.37 7.50
N LYS A 218 3.46 18.34 8.76
CA LYS A 218 4.70 17.64 9.09
C LYS A 218 4.66 16.14 8.75
N LYS A 219 3.49 15.50 8.89
CA LYS A 219 3.31 14.06 8.69
C LYS A 219 2.48 13.72 7.45
N ILE A 220 1.64 14.63 6.96
CA ILE A 220 0.86 14.45 5.73
C ILE A 220 1.61 15.10 4.57
N LYS A 221 2.11 14.26 3.68
CA LYS A 221 3.05 14.61 2.61
C LYS A 221 2.58 14.05 1.26
N GLY A 222 3.19 14.48 0.19
CA GLY A 222 3.01 13.85 -1.13
C GLY A 222 3.76 12.52 -1.23
N ILE A 223 3.31 11.64 -2.11
CA ILE A 223 3.91 10.31 -2.28
C ILE A 223 5.40 10.38 -2.64
N ASN A 224 5.85 11.44 -3.31
CA ASN A 224 7.25 11.66 -3.66
C ASN A 224 8.16 11.81 -2.43
N ASP A 225 7.61 12.20 -1.28
CA ASP A 225 8.36 12.35 -0.04
C ASP A 225 8.62 10.99 0.65
N LEU A 226 7.89 9.91 0.28
CA LEU A 226 8.00 8.60 0.89
C LEU A 226 9.43 8.05 0.85
N ILE A 227 10.07 8.10 -0.31
CA ILE A 227 11.43 7.57 -0.47
C ILE A 227 12.45 8.35 0.36
N ASN A 228 12.28 9.67 0.51
CA ASN A 228 13.16 10.48 1.35
C ASN A 228 13.02 10.11 2.83
N ASP A 229 11.80 9.90 3.30
CA ASP A 229 11.55 9.47 4.68
C ASP A 229 12.04 8.03 4.93
N LEU A 230 11.95 7.15 3.93
CA LEU A 230 12.56 5.80 4.03
C LEU A 230 14.09 5.86 4.08
N LYS A 231 14.74 6.76 3.31
CA LYS A 231 16.19 7.00 3.39
C LYS A 231 16.63 7.41 4.79
N ALA A 232 15.82 8.18 5.49
CA ALA A 232 16.13 8.64 6.85
C ALA A 232 16.10 7.49 7.91
N LEU A 233 15.69 6.27 7.53
CA LEU A 233 15.67 5.10 8.39
C LEU A 233 16.92 4.23 8.28
N LEU A 234 17.78 4.50 7.29
CA LEU A 234 19.02 3.75 7.05
C LEU A 234 20.10 4.10 8.04
#